data_573b0d61409a1cfcaf1eee4bd1243ad6
#
_entry.id   573b0d61409a1cfcaf1eee4bd1243ad6
#
_cell.length_a   1.000
_cell.length_b   1.000
_cell.length_c   1.000
_cell.angle_alpha   90.00
_cell.angle_beta   90.00
_cell.angle_gamma   90.00
#
_symmetry.space_group_name_H-M   'P 1'
#
loop_
_entity.id
_entity.type
_entity.pdbx_description
1 polymer ?
#
loop_
_entity_poly.entity_id
_entity_poly.type
_entity_poly.pdbx_seq_one_letter_code
_entity_poly.pdbx_strand_id
1 'polypeptide(L)'
;MYIFKIHGKEYKVRFTYRQLCNDDLLDRVTNAINDETERTPKSLFAHIANTCAELLLAGLQKYHEKEFGYKTDETKQERIDQLIDWFDDYEDESTEDHPQSAATLYSDLQDELGKNGFLSAIMGMTQRAEEAEQIAETVKAEMEQKTVMEKVTSFPTTPTESES
;
A
#
# COMPACT_ATOMS: atom_id res chain seq x y z
N MET A 1 -16.27 -3.74 -8.52
CA MET A 1 -16.12 -5.15 -8.94
C MET A 1 -15.26 -5.16 -10.20
N TYR A 2 -14.10 -5.74 -10.12
CA TYR A 2 -13.16 -5.91 -11.23
C TYR A 2 -13.43 -7.22 -11.98
N ILE A 3 -13.18 -7.26 -13.28
CA ILE A 3 -13.28 -8.48 -14.10
C ILE A 3 -11.89 -8.81 -14.63
N PHE A 4 -11.32 -9.88 -14.12
CA PHE A 4 -10.07 -10.44 -14.61
C PHE A 4 -10.38 -11.39 -15.77
N LYS A 5 -9.76 -11.16 -16.93
CA LYS A 5 -9.97 -11.96 -18.14
C LYS A 5 -8.69 -12.67 -18.51
N ILE A 6 -8.77 -13.98 -18.64
CA ILE A 6 -7.66 -14.84 -19.06
C ILE A 6 -8.18 -16.12 -19.68
N HIS A 7 -7.50 -16.68 -20.68
CA HIS A 7 -7.85 -17.91 -21.39
C HIS A 7 -9.29 -17.90 -21.93
N GLY A 8 -9.77 -16.72 -22.36
CA GLY A 8 -11.14 -16.53 -22.86
C GLY A 8 -12.23 -16.65 -21.77
N LYS A 9 -11.88 -16.67 -20.49
CA LYS A 9 -12.81 -16.69 -19.36
C LYS A 9 -12.81 -15.34 -18.63
N GLU A 10 -13.93 -15.05 -17.98
CA GLU A 10 -14.11 -13.86 -17.14
C GLU A 10 -14.24 -14.29 -15.67
N TYR A 11 -13.36 -13.77 -14.84
CA TYR A 11 -13.35 -14.01 -13.39
C TYR A 11 -13.73 -12.73 -12.65
N LYS A 12 -14.77 -12.82 -11.84
CA LYS A 12 -15.22 -11.70 -11.00
C LYS A 12 -14.35 -11.59 -9.76
N VAL A 13 -13.73 -10.44 -9.59
CA VAL A 13 -12.87 -10.11 -8.44
C VAL A 13 -13.59 -9.13 -7.53
N ARG A 14 -13.67 -9.45 -6.25
CA ARG A 14 -14.24 -8.56 -5.23
C ARG A 14 -13.67 -8.86 -3.85
N PHE A 15 -13.18 -7.85 -3.18
CA PHE A 15 -12.70 -7.96 -1.80
C PHE A 15 -13.85 -7.87 -0.79
N THR A 16 -13.85 -8.77 0.19
CA THR A 16 -14.81 -8.80 1.29
C THR A 16 -14.12 -8.54 2.61
N TYR A 17 -14.85 -8.04 3.61
CA TYR A 17 -14.31 -7.80 4.95
C TYR A 17 -13.66 -9.03 5.56
N ARG A 18 -14.25 -10.22 5.34
CA ARG A 18 -13.72 -11.47 5.87
C ARG A 18 -12.32 -11.77 5.36
N GLN A 19 -12.05 -11.51 4.09
CA GLN A 19 -10.75 -11.73 3.47
C GLN A 19 -9.71 -10.72 3.95
N LEU A 20 -10.13 -9.46 4.10
CA LEU A 20 -9.28 -8.39 4.57
C LEU A 20 -8.90 -8.51 6.05
N CYS A 21 -9.77 -9.15 6.87
CA CYS A 21 -9.51 -9.34 8.30
C CYS A 21 -8.73 -10.62 8.64
N ASN A 22 -8.74 -11.62 7.75
CA ASN A 22 -8.19 -12.93 8.07
C ASN A 22 -6.75 -13.14 7.59
N ASP A 23 -6.27 -12.31 6.67
CA ASP A 23 -4.92 -12.41 6.11
C ASP A 23 -4.19 -11.08 6.36
N ASP A 24 -2.89 -11.14 6.65
CA ASP A 24 -1.99 -9.98 6.72
C ASP A 24 -1.81 -9.30 5.34
N LEU A 25 -2.79 -9.50 4.46
CA LEU A 25 -2.76 -9.05 3.08
C LEU A 25 -2.69 -7.53 2.98
N LEU A 26 -3.45 -6.83 3.83
CA LEU A 26 -3.44 -5.36 3.87
C LEU A 26 -2.08 -4.82 4.27
N ASP A 27 -1.47 -5.40 5.31
CA ASP A 27 -0.14 -5.01 5.76
C ASP A 27 0.90 -5.26 4.68
N ARG A 28 0.81 -6.39 3.96
CA ARG A 28 1.70 -6.69 2.84
C ARG A 28 1.53 -5.76 1.66
N VAL A 29 0.30 -5.44 1.28
CA VAL A 29 0.01 -4.50 0.19
C VAL A 29 0.48 -3.09 0.53
N THR A 30 0.26 -2.66 1.78
CA THR A 30 0.69 -1.34 2.24
C THR A 30 2.23 -1.27 2.37
N ASN A 31 2.86 -2.30 2.90
CA ASN A 31 4.30 -2.36 3.10
C ASN A 31 5.08 -2.63 1.80
N ALA A 32 4.46 -3.27 0.80
CA ALA A 32 5.10 -3.52 -0.49
C ALA A 32 5.56 -2.23 -1.19
N ILE A 33 4.87 -1.12 -0.92
CA ILE A 33 5.16 0.21 -1.49
C ILE A 33 6.17 0.97 -0.62
N ASN A 34 6.10 0.80 0.71
CA ASN A 34 6.84 1.60 1.68
C ASN A 34 8.16 0.96 2.16
N ASP A 35 8.45 -0.27 1.74
CA ASP A 35 9.66 -0.96 2.16
C ASP A 35 10.88 -0.42 1.41
N GLU A 36 11.55 0.58 2.02
CA GLU A 36 12.79 1.21 1.53
C GLU A 36 14.03 0.31 1.65
N THR A 37 13.86 -0.99 1.97
CA THR A 37 15.00 -1.90 1.98
C THR A 37 15.61 -2.00 0.58
N GLU A 38 16.94 -1.95 0.49
CA GLU A 38 17.70 -2.13 -0.76
C GLU A 38 17.39 -3.50 -1.38
N ARG A 39 16.33 -3.56 -2.18
CA ARG A 39 15.95 -4.77 -2.92
C ARG A 39 16.65 -4.79 -4.26
N THR A 40 17.16 -5.93 -4.62
CA THR A 40 17.59 -6.14 -6.01
C THR A 40 16.38 -6.10 -6.94
N PRO A 41 16.51 -5.68 -8.21
CA PRO A 41 15.39 -5.68 -9.16
C PRO A 41 14.67 -7.02 -9.22
N LYS A 42 15.40 -8.13 -9.13
CA LYS A 42 14.83 -9.49 -9.12
C LYS A 42 13.96 -9.75 -7.88
N SER A 43 14.42 -9.35 -6.69
CA SER A 43 13.64 -9.57 -5.45
C SER A 43 12.41 -8.66 -5.40
N LEU A 44 12.50 -7.45 -5.94
CA LEU A 44 11.37 -6.54 -6.06
C LEU A 44 10.31 -7.09 -7.00
N PHE A 45 10.71 -7.57 -8.18
CA PHE A 45 9.80 -8.18 -9.14
C PHE A 45 9.07 -9.39 -8.56
N ALA A 46 9.81 -10.32 -7.95
CA ALA A 46 9.23 -11.51 -7.30
C ALA A 46 8.26 -11.12 -6.18
N HIS A 47 8.58 -10.08 -5.41
CA HIS A 47 7.70 -9.58 -4.35
C HIS A 47 6.39 -9.01 -4.90
N ILE A 48 6.46 -8.18 -5.94
CA ILE A 48 5.28 -7.60 -6.61
C ILE A 48 4.42 -8.70 -7.21
N ALA A 49 5.01 -9.67 -7.92
CA ALA A 49 4.28 -10.77 -8.53
C ALA A 49 3.55 -11.64 -7.48
N ASN A 50 4.23 -12.01 -6.39
CA ASN A 50 3.61 -12.76 -5.30
C ASN A 50 2.48 -11.97 -4.63
N THR A 51 2.70 -10.69 -4.32
CA THR A 51 1.67 -9.84 -3.69
C THR A 51 0.47 -9.65 -4.63
N CYS A 52 0.70 -9.49 -5.93
CA CYS A 52 -0.36 -9.42 -6.94
C CYS A 52 -1.19 -10.71 -6.98
N ALA A 53 -0.53 -11.88 -6.99
CA ALA A 53 -1.20 -13.18 -7.01
C ALA A 53 -2.01 -13.43 -5.73
N GLU A 54 -1.48 -13.08 -4.55
CA GLU A 54 -2.20 -13.16 -3.28
C GLU A 54 -3.43 -12.25 -3.27
N LEU A 55 -3.29 -11.01 -3.77
CA LEU A 55 -4.39 -10.06 -3.87
C LEU A 55 -5.47 -10.57 -4.83
N LEU A 56 -5.07 -11.07 -6.00
CA LEU A 56 -6.00 -11.67 -6.96
C LEU A 56 -6.70 -12.89 -6.36
N LEU A 57 -5.97 -13.80 -5.72
CA LEU A 57 -6.53 -14.97 -5.05
C LEU A 57 -7.57 -14.59 -4.01
N ALA A 58 -7.29 -13.60 -3.16
CA ALA A 58 -8.23 -13.10 -2.18
C ALA A 58 -9.52 -12.56 -2.83
N GLY A 59 -9.38 -11.79 -3.91
CA GLY A 59 -10.52 -11.24 -4.65
C GLY A 59 -11.39 -12.28 -5.36
N LEU A 60 -10.80 -13.40 -5.77
CA LEU A 60 -11.49 -14.53 -6.43
C LEU A 60 -12.33 -15.38 -5.48
N GLN A 61 -11.97 -15.45 -4.19
CA GLN A 61 -12.64 -16.32 -3.20
C GLN A 61 -14.16 -16.16 -3.16
N LYS A 62 -14.67 -14.96 -3.36
CA LYS A 62 -16.10 -14.70 -3.23
C LYS A 62 -16.96 -15.40 -4.27
N TYR A 63 -16.49 -15.43 -5.51
CA TYR A 63 -17.29 -15.93 -6.65
C TYR A 63 -16.76 -17.23 -7.24
N HIS A 64 -15.51 -17.57 -6.95
CA HIS A 64 -14.81 -18.69 -7.55
C HIS A 64 -14.18 -19.62 -6.51
N GLU A 65 -14.81 -19.74 -5.32
CA GLU A 65 -14.33 -20.59 -4.21
C GLU A 65 -14.11 -22.05 -4.63
N LYS A 66 -14.90 -22.56 -5.55
CA LYS A 66 -14.77 -23.96 -6.02
C LYS A 66 -13.46 -24.21 -6.76
N GLU A 67 -12.98 -23.19 -7.49
CA GLU A 67 -11.77 -23.26 -8.33
C GLU A 67 -10.52 -22.80 -7.57
N PHE A 68 -10.66 -21.72 -6.78
CA PHE A 68 -9.56 -21.06 -6.08
C PHE A 68 -9.63 -21.17 -4.56
N GLY A 69 -10.59 -21.91 -4.01
CA GLY A 69 -10.68 -22.13 -2.57
C GLY A 69 -9.48 -22.91 -2.04
N TYR A 70 -9.04 -22.56 -0.83
CA TYR A 70 -7.96 -23.25 -0.11
C TYR A 70 -8.36 -23.45 1.36
N LYS A 71 -7.78 -24.48 1.99
CA LYS A 71 -8.02 -24.82 3.40
C LYS A 71 -6.73 -24.89 4.22
N THR A 72 -5.60 -25.02 3.56
CA THR A 72 -4.26 -25.12 4.17
C THR A 72 -3.32 -24.15 3.47
N ASP A 73 -2.22 -23.81 4.12
CA ASP A 73 -1.19 -22.94 3.55
C ASP A 73 -0.56 -23.58 2.29
N GLU A 74 -0.42 -24.90 2.26
CA GLU A 74 0.07 -25.60 1.07
C GLU A 74 -0.86 -25.40 -0.13
N THR A 75 -2.17 -25.59 0.05
CA THR A 75 -3.15 -25.38 -1.03
C THR A 75 -3.28 -23.92 -1.41
N LYS A 76 -3.05 -22.98 -0.47
CA LYS A 76 -2.98 -21.55 -0.76
C LYS A 76 -1.78 -21.25 -1.67
N GLN A 77 -0.60 -21.79 -1.34
CA GLN A 77 0.60 -21.60 -2.15
C GLN A 77 0.46 -22.19 -3.56
N GLU A 78 -0.12 -23.38 -3.69
CA GLU A 78 -0.42 -23.97 -5.01
C GLU A 78 -1.30 -23.06 -5.88
N ARG A 79 -2.27 -22.37 -5.27
CA ARG A 79 -3.13 -21.42 -5.98
C ARG A 79 -2.38 -20.14 -6.36
N ILE A 80 -1.50 -19.64 -5.49
CA ILE A 80 -0.64 -18.51 -5.79
C ILE A 80 0.29 -18.84 -6.96
N ASP A 81 0.96 -19.97 -6.92
CA ASP A 81 1.85 -20.42 -7.98
C ASP A 81 1.11 -20.56 -9.32
N GLN A 82 -0.10 -21.15 -9.30
CA GLN A 82 -0.98 -21.23 -10.47
C GLN A 82 -1.31 -19.84 -11.06
N LEU A 83 -1.58 -18.85 -10.22
CA LEU A 83 -1.90 -17.50 -10.67
C LEU A 83 -0.66 -16.75 -11.19
N ILE A 84 0.52 -17.03 -10.63
CA ILE A 84 1.79 -16.50 -11.14
C ILE A 84 2.07 -17.06 -12.55
N ASP A 85 1.87 -18.36 -12.77
CA ASP A 85 1.99 -18.97 -14.10
C ASP A 85 1.04 -18.33 -15.13
N TRP A 86 -0.15 -17.88 -14.68
CA TRP A 86 -1.09 -17.19 -15.55
C TRP A 86 -0.67 -15.77 -15.92
N PHE A 87 0.27 -15.15 -15.20
CA PHE A 87 0.71 -13.80 -15.54
C PHE A 87 1.45 -13.73 -16.88
N ASP A 88 2.20 -14.77 -17.22
CA ASP A 88 2.85 -14.86 -18.53
C ASP A 88 1.80 -14.94 -19.65
N ASP A 89 0.78 -15.78 -19.50
CA ASP A 89 -0.32 -15.90 -20.44
C ASP A 89 -1.13 -14.59 -20.54
N TYR A 90 -1.31 -13.89 -19.40
CA TYR A 90 -2.00 -12.62 -19.33
C TYR A 90 -1.25 -11.50 -20.07
N GLU A 91 0.07 -11.49 -20.00
CA GLU A 91 0.91 -10.56 -20.77
C GLU A 91 0.91 -10.91 -22.25
N ASP A 92 0.91 -12.19 -22.62
CA ASP A 92 0.82 -12.66 -24.01
C ASP A 92 -0.54 -12.32 -24.67
N GLU A 93 -1.63 -12.26 -23.90
CA GLU A 93 -2.95 -11.81 -24.37
C GLU A 93 -3.05 -10.27 -24.50
N SER A 94 -1.98 -9.51 -24.20
CA SER A 94 -1.94 -8.05 -24.27
C SER A 94 -2.07 -7.54 -25.70
N THR A 95 -2.79 -6.43 -25.86
CA THR A 95 -2.93 -5.72 -27.14
C THR A 95 -2.58 -4.24 -26.98
N GLU A 96 -2.30 -3.53 -28.08
CA GLU A 96 -2.01 -2.09 -28.03
C GLU A 96 -3.16 -1.28 -27.42
N ASP A 97 -4.42 -1.71 -27.65
CA ASP A 97 -5.62 -1.05 -27.12
C ASP A 97 -5.89 -1.42 -25.63
N HIS A 98 -5.38 -2.58 -25.20
CA HIS A 98 -5.55 -3.11 -23.85
C HIS A 98 -4.23 -3.69 -23.36
N PRO A 99 -3.31 -2.84 -22.87
CA PRO A 99 -2.04 -3.31 -22.34
C PRO A 99 -2.27 -4.11 -21.04
N GLN A 100 -1.80 -5.36 -21.04
CA GLN A 100 -1.91 -6.28 -19.93
C GLN A 100 -0.51 -6.61 -19.40
N SER A 101 -0.31 -6.48 -18.11
CA SER A 101 0.91 -6.87 -17.42
C SER A 101 0.61 -7.13 -15.95
N ALA A 102 1.48 -7.83 -15.25
CA ALA A 102 1.35 -8.02 -13.81
C ALA A 102 1.30 -6.69 -13.05
N ALA A 103 2.00 -5.65 -13.54
CA ALA A 103 1.98 -4.31 -12.94
C ALA A 103 0.63 -3.59 -13.14
N THR A 104 0.04 -3.66 -14.34
CA THR A 104 -1.28 -3.07 -14.60
C THR A 104 -2.37 -3.81 -13.81
N LEU A 105 -2.31 -5.14 -13.77
CA LEU A 105 -3.20 -5.96 -12.97
C LEU A 105 -3.12 -5.59 -11.47
N TYR A 106 -1.91 -5.43 -10.94
CA TYR A 106 -1.71 -5.03 -9.54
C TYR A 106 -2.34 -3.68 -9.23
N SER A 107 -2.17 -2.69 -10.12
CA SER A 107 -2.81 -1.37 -10.01
C SER A 107 -4.33 -1.47 -10.01
N ASP A 108 -4.92 -2.24 -10.94
CA ASP A 108 -6.36 -2.43 -11.04
C ASP A 108 -6.94 -3.11 -9.78
N LEU A 109 -6.21 -4.08 -9.24
CA LEU A 109 -6.60 -4.77 -7.99
C LEU A 109 -6.53 -3.83 -6.78
N GLN A 110 -5.52 -2.95 -6.71
CA GLN A 110 -5.42 -1.92 -5.66
C GLN A 110 -6.58 -0.92 -5.77
N ASP A 111 -6.93 -0.49 -6.97
CA ASP A 111 -8.08 0.38 -7.20
C ASP A 111 -9.40 -0.28 -6.77
N GLU A 112 -9.58 -1.57 -7.08
CA GLU A 112 -10.77 -2.30 -6.63
C GLU A 112 -10.80 -2.47 -5.11
N LEU A 113 -9.64 -2.70 -4.49
CA LEU A 113 -9.50 -2.76 -3.03
C LEU A 113 -9.87 -1.42 -2.39
N GLY A 114 -9.40 -0.31 -2.97
CA GLY A 114 -9.69 1.06 -2.52
C GLY A 114 -11.17 1.45 -2.63
N LYS A 115 -11.95 0.79 -3.50
CA LYS A 115 -13.41 0.98 -3.57
C LYS A 115 -14.17 0.38 -2.39
N ASN A 116 -13.50 -0.41 -1.54
CA ASN A 116 -14.07 -0.85 -0.28
C ASN A 116 -14.16 0.36 0.68
N GLY A 117 -15.39 0.80 0.98
CA GLY A 117 -15.62 2.02 1.76
C GLY A 117 -15.01 2.02 3.16
N PHE A 118 -14.87 0.84 3.79
CA PHE A 118 -14.22 0.70 5.09
C PHE A 118 -12.71 0.91 4.98
N LEU A 119 -12.06 0.29 4.00
CA LEU A 119 -10.64 0.46 3.76
C LEU A 119 -10.31 1.92 3.40
N SER A 120 -11.10 2.53 2.52
CA SER A 120 -10.97 3.95 2.17
C SER A 120 -11.10 4.86 3.39
N ALA A 121 -12.01 4.54 4.32
CA ALA A 121 -12.16 5.28 5.57
C ALA A 121 -10.94 5.14 6.49
N ILE A 122 -10.39 3.92 6.63
CA ILE A 122 -9.19 3.67 7.44
C ILE A 122 -7.97 4.40 6.85
N MET A 123 -7.74 4.28 5.54
CA MET A 123 -6.63 4.98 4.87
C MET A 123 -6.75 6.50 5.02
N GLY A 124 -7.96 7.04 4.89
CA GLY A 124 -8.21 8.46 5.12
C GLY A 124 -7.99 8.89 6.59
N MET A 125 -8.22 8.03 7.56
CA MET A 125 -7.90 8.27 8.96
C MET A 125 -6.39 8.26 9.21
N THR A 126 -5.67 7.32 8.61
CA THR A 126 -4.21 7.23 8.74
C THR A 126 -3.52 8.47 8.15
N GLN A 127 -3.91 8.89 6.95
CA GLN A 127 -3.38 10.12 6.34
C GLN A 127 -3.62 11.35 7.19
N ARG A 128 -4.82 11.51 7.76
CA ARG A 128 -5.12 12.63 8.67
C ARG A 128 -4.32 12.59 9.96
N ALA A 129 -4.02 11.40 10.47
CA ALA A 129 -3.18 11.25 11.65
C ALA A 129 -1.73 11.66 11.35
N GLU A 130 -1.17 11.24 10.22
CA GLU A 130 0.17 11.60 9.76
C GLU A 130 0.29 13.12 9.49
N GLU A 131 -0.71 13.73 8.83
CA GLU A 131 -0.78 15.17 8.63
C GLU A 131 -0.84 15.95 9.96
N ALA A 132 -1.61 15.46 10.93
CA ALA A 132 -1.72 16.08 12.25
C ALA A 132 -0.40 15.98 13.03
N GLU A 133 0.32 14.88 12.92
CA GLU A 133 1.63 14.70 13.55
C GLU A 133 2.68 15.61 12.94
N GLN A 134 2.73 15.74 11.61
CA GLN A 134 3.64 16.67 10.91
C GLN A 134 3.36 18.13 11.29
N ILE A 135 2.09 18.53 11.42
CA ILE A 135 1.72 19.87 11.85
C ILE A 135 2.18 20.10 13.31
N ALA A 136 2.00 19.12 14.19
CA ALA A 136 2.42 19.21 15.58
C ALA A 136 3.95 19.35 15.72
N GLU A 137 4.73 18.61 14.93
CA GLU A 137 6.18 18.72 14.89
C GLU A 137 6.65 20.10 14.38
N THR A 138 6.00 20.60 13.32
CA THR A 138 6.30 21.92 12.75
C THR A 138 6.04 23.03 13.79
N VAL A 139 4.90 22.99 14.46
CA VAL A 139 4.53 23.96 15.50
C VAL A 139 5.51 23.89 16.69
N LYS A 140 5.94 22.69 17.07
CA LYS A 140 6.93 22.51 18.13
C LYS A 140 8.29 23.10 17.77
N ALA A 141 8.75 22.88 16.54
CA ALA A 141 9.99 23.47 16.04
C ALA A 141 9.93 25.00 15.99
N GLU A 142 8.82 25.60 15.57
CA GLU A 142 8.62 27.06 15.57
C GLU A 142 8.59 27.65 17.00
N MET A 143 7.97 26.96 17.96
CA MET A 143 7.96 27.36 19.34
C MET A 143 9.36 27.32 19.98
N GLU A 144 10.15 26.31 19.68
CA GLU A 144 11.55 26.20 20.16
C GLU A 144 12.41 27.33 19.58
N GLN A 145 12.25 27.68 18.30
CA GLN A 145 12.96 28.80 17.69
C GLN A 145 12.59 30.14 18.30
N LYS A 146 11.31 30.39 18.58
CA LYS A 146 10.86 31.60 19.28
C LYS A 146 11.44 31.72 20.69
N THR A 147 11.49 30.63 21.44
CA THR A 147 12.04 30.60 22.79
C THR A 147 13.56 30.91 22.80
N VAL A 148 14.27 30.45 21.77
CA VAL A 148 15.70 30.76 21.60
C VAL A 148 15.92 32.24 21.26
N MET A 149 15.10 32.83 20.39
CA MET A 149 15.18 34.24 20.02
C MET A 149 14.87 35.16 21.21
N GLU A 150 13.89 34.83 22.03
CA GLU A 150 13.52 35.62 23.23
C GLU A 150 14.63 35.61 24.29
N LYS A 151 15.37 34.51 24.43
CA LYS A 151 16.54 34.42 25.32
C LYS A 151 17.75 35.21 24.84
N VAL A 152 17.92 35.39 23.52
CA VAL A 152 19.05 36.15 22.95
C VAL A 152 18.84 37.68 23.07
N THR A 153 17.60 38.15 23.11
CA THR A 153 17.26 39.59 23.24
C THR A 153 17.25 40.10 24.68
N SER A 154 17.41 39.24 25.68
CA SER A 154 17.40 39.63 27.10
C SER A 154 18.79 39.73 27.74
N PHE A 155 19.81 40.28 27.03
CA PHE A 155 21.07 40.65 27.66
C PHE A 155 20.93 42.02 28.35
N PRO A 156 21.20 42.15 29.66
CA PRO A 156 21.16 43.44 30.34
C PRO A 156 22.31 44.33 29.85
N THR A 157 21.96 45.47 29.30
CA THR A 157 22.90 46.58 29.07
C THR A 157 23.42 47.07 30.43
N THR A 158 24.70 46.83 30.73
CA THR A 158 25.39 47.44 31.84
C THR A 158 25.46 48.95 31.64
N PRO A 159 25.09 49.79 32.61
CA PRO A 159 25.34 51.23 32.49
C PRO A 159 26.82 51.48 32.71
N THR A 160 27.40 52.19 31.79
CA THR A 160 28.76 52.75 31.94
C THR A 160 28.68 53.98 32.88
N GLU A 161 29.14 53.82 34.11
CA GLU A 161 29.44 54.99 34.95
C GLU A 161 30.62 55.75 34.39
N SER A 162 30.39 56.97 34.01
CA SER A 162 31.44 57.95 33.74
C SER A 162 31.70 58.72 35.02
N GLU A 163 32.85 58.44 35.67
CA GLU A 163 33.46 59.36 36.65
C GLU A 163 34.29 60.39 35.89
N SER A 164 33.99 61.66 36.24
CA SER A 164 34.84 62.81 36.02
C SER A 164 35.59 63.19 37.30
#